data_85dd39f02324321977a987803e8619a8
#
_entry.id   85dd39f02324321977a987803e8619a8
#
_cell.length_a   1.000
_cell.length_b   1.000
_cell.length_c   1.000
_cell.angle_alpha   90.00
_cell.angle_beta   90.00
_cell.angle_gamma   90.00
#
_symmetry.space_group_name_H-M   'P 1'
#
loop_
_entity.id
_entity.type
_entity.pdbx_description
1 polymer ?
#
loop_
_entity_poly.entity_id
_entity_poly.type
_entity_poly.pdbx_seq_one_letter_code
_entity_poly.pdbx_strand_id
1 'polypeptide(L)'
;MTISMRWLKDYLPNPISKEFLAQTLTDLGLEVEGMHTVGASKNTFEHVVVGEIVSCQKHADADKLSVTKVNVGAPELLNIVCGAPNVAAGQKVWVSKIGAVLHTFGGETIKIKAGKIRGIVSEGMICAEDELGLSSGHDGIMILPSDMKVGAEGKDYLNTEHDTVIEIGLTPNRSDAMSHLGVAADVAARLTLTEPATKLITPDVSSFKVDNHNLSIEVVVEDFVGCPRFSGVCIENVTIGESPEWLKKYLGAIGVNSINNVVDITNFVLHECGQPLHAYDYDKISGKKLIVGLLATGTEFTSLKKNDSGEYVKFKLDASDLMICDAKRNGLCIAGVIGNPYEGVSPTTTRIFLESAYFNGKRLRQTSFRHNTRTDAAKTFEKGTDPNNTLYALKRAALLIKEYAGGTMASEIVDIYPNAIKSPEITLRYSRVDEVIGEQFKPERLHAILDALQMPILLREKDFCIIRVPTNKPDVIREIDVIEEILRIHGFNNV
;
A
#
# COMPACT_ATOMS: atom_id res chain seq x y z
N MET A 1 -10.50 1.85 -6.64
CA MET A 1 -9.39 1.24 -5.85
C MET A 1 -8.39 0.62 -6.82
N THR A 2 -7.11 0.70 -6.49
CA THR A 2 -6.03 0.21 -7.37
C THR A 2 -5.47 -1.10 -6.81
N ILE A 3 -5.42 -2.14 -7.65
CA ILE A 3 -4.95 -3.49 -7.29
C ILE A 3 -3.77 -3.87 -8.17
N SER A 4 -2.66 -4.27 -7.56
CA SER A 4 -1.50 -4.86 -8.22
C SER A 4 -1.70 -6.37 -8.39
N MET A 5 -1.58 -6.88 -9.62
CA MET A 5 -1.64 -8.33 -9.87
C MET A 5 -0.46 -9.09 -9.26
N ARG A 6 0.72 -8.47 -9.21
CA ARG A 6 1.89 -9.05 -8.54
C ARG A 6 1.60 -9.26 -7.07
N TRP A 7 1.09 -8.22 -6.39
CA TRP A 7 0.74 -8.29 -4.99
C TRP A 7 -0.40 -9.29 -4.73
N LEU A 8 -1.41 -9.31 -5.60
CA LEU A 8 -2.53 -10.24 -5.48
C LEU A 8 -2.11 -11.72 -5.56
N LYS A 9 -1.05 -12.04 -6.32
CA LYS A 9 -0.50 -13.41 -6.43
C LYS A 9 0.03 -13.97 -5.11
N ASP A 10 0.43 -13.12 -4.17
CA ASP A 10 0.88 -13.58 -2.85
C ASP A 10 -0.26 -14.25 -2.06
N TYR A 11 -1.50 -13.91 -2.39
CA TYR A 11 -2.70 -14.43 -1.71
C TYR A 11 -3.46 -15.47 -2.53
N LEU A 12 -3.20 -15.53 -3.85
CA LEU A 12 -3.82 -16.47 -4.79
C LEU A 12 -2.73 -17.30 -5.48
N PRO A 13 -2.48 -18.55 -5.00
CA PRO A 13 -1.34 -19.34 -5.45
C PRO A 13 -1.46 -19.82 -6.89
N ASN A 14 -2.68 -19.96 -7.42
CA ASN A 14 -2.90 -20.44 -8.78
C ASN A 14 -2.68 -19.33 -9.81
N PRO A 15 -1.98 -19.57 -10.91
CA PRO A 15 -1.82 -18.59 -11.98
C PRO A 15 -3.17 -18.14 -12.55
N ILE A 16 -3.38 -16.84 -12.61
CA ILE A 16 -4.60 -16.23 -13.17
C ILE A 16 -4.16 -15.26 -14.26
N SER A 17 -4.74 -15.38 -15.48
CA SER A 17 -4.48 -14.38 -16.52
C SER A 17 -5.18 -13.05 -16.19
N LYS A 18 -4.63 -11.95 -16.67
CA LYS A 18 -5.20 -10.61 -16.39
C LYS A 18 -6.60 -10.45 -16.96
N GLU A 19 -6.88 -11.04 -18.13
CA GLU A 19 -8.18 -11.01 -18.78
C GLU A 19 -9.23 -11.79 -17.97
N PHE A 20 -8.87 -13.00 -17.50
CA PHE A 20 -9.75 -13.81 -16.68
C PHE A 20 -10.00 -13.17 -15.31
N LEU A 21 -8.96 -12.57 -14.70
CA LEU A 21 -9.11 -11.85 -13.43
C LEU A 21 -10.04 -10.65 -13.58
N ALA A 22 -9.87 -9.84 -14.63
CA ALA A 22 -10.72 -8.67 -14.90
C ALA A 22 -12.19 -9.06 -15.08
N GLN A 23 -12.46 -10.11 -15.84
CA GLN A 23 -13.81 -10.64 -15.99
C GLN A 23 -14.38 -11.15 -14.66
N THR A 24 -13.59 -11.93 -13.91
CA THR A 24 -13.99 -12.47 -12.61
C THR A 24 -14.33 -11.35 -11.61
N LEU A 25 -13.52 -10.29 -11.55
CA LEU A 25 -13.78 -9.14 -10.68
C LEU A 25 -15.10 -8.45 -11.03
N THR A 26 -15.34 -8.20 -12.32
CA THR A 26 -16.59 -7.58 -12.78
C THR A 26 -17.79 -8.47 -12.47
N ASP A 27 -17.70 -9.78 -12.71
CA ASP A 27 -18.76 -10.75 -12.39
C ASP A 27 -19.07 -10.82 -10.89
N LEU A 28 -18.08 -10.51 -10.04
CA LEU A 28 -18.21 -10.42 -8.58
C LEU A 28 -18.76 -9.07 -8.08
N GLY A 29 -19.08 -8.14 -8.98
CA GLY A 29 -19.53 -6.79 -8.64
C GLY A 29 -18.39 -5.85 -8.23
N LEU A 30 -17.15 -6.20 -8.57
CA LEU A 30 -15.97 -5.35 -8.47
C LEU A 30 -15.62 -4.84 -9.87
N GLU A 31 -16.36 -3.84 -10.36
CA GLU A 31 -16.27 -3.36 -11.73
C GLU A 31 -14.86 -2.90 -12.08
N VAL A 32 -14.28 -3.48 -13.14
CA VAL A 32 -12.97 -3.07 -13.65
C VAL A 32 -13.14 -1.83 -14.51
N GLU A 33 -12.67 -0.69 -14.01
CA GLU A 33 -12.72 0.61 -14.68
C GLU A 33 -11.53 0.83 -15.64
N GLY A 34 -10.40 0.16 -15.38
CA GLY A 34 -9.20 0.26 -16.19
C GLY A 34 -8.15 -0.78 -15.85
N MET A 35 -7.26 -1.04 -16.81
CA MET A 35 -6.05 -1.83 -16.60
C MET A 35 -4.88 -1.16 -17.29
N HIS A 36 -3.76 -1.07 -16.62
CA HIS A 36 -2.52 -0.56 -17.18
C HIS A 36 -1.31 -1.34 -16.66
N THR A 37 -0.19 -1.24 -17.35
CA THR A 37 1.05 -1.90 -16.94
C THR A 37 1.96 -0.85 -16.32
N VAL A 38 2.46 -1.13 -15.11
CA VAL A 38 3.47 -0.31 -14.43
C VAL A 38 4.82 -1.04 -14.42
N GLY A 39 5.91 -0.28 -14.37
CA GLY A 39 7.27 -0.82 -14.45
C GLY A 39 7.66 -1.29 -15.85
N ALA A 40 6.79 -1.18 -16.84
CA ALA A 40 7.14 -1.43 -18.23
C ALA A 40 7.83 -0.19 -18.79
N SER A 41 9.15 -0.18 -18.82
CA SER A 41 9.84 0.71 -19.75
C SER A 41 9.43 0.31 -21.17
N LYS A 42 9.04 1.29 -21.98
CA LYS A 42 8.82 1.06 -23.44
C LYS A 42 10.13 0.75 -24.16
N ASN A 43 11.24 0.76 -23.42
CA ASN A 43 12.59 0.57 -23.93
C ASN A 43 12.91 -0.92 -24.08
N THR A 44 13.41 -1.31 -25.22
CA THR A 44 14.04 -2.62 -25.43
C THR A 44 15.43 -2.71 -24.80
N PHE A 45 15.98 -1.57 -24.40
CA PHE A 45 17.36 -1.39 -23.91
C PHE A 45 18.42 -1.94 -24.87
N GLU A 46 18.09 -2.07 -26.15
CA GLU A 46 19.07 -2.33 -27.20
C GLU A 46 20.07 -1.19 -27.28
N HIS A 47 21.36 -1.52 -27.41
CA HIS A 47 22.47 -0.56 -27.39
C HIS A 47 22.65 0.21 -26.07
N VAL A 48 22.04 -0.23 -24.97
CA VAL A 48 22.31 0.25 -23.61
C VAL A 48 23.22 -0.75 -22.92
N VAL A 49 24.35 -0.31 -22.39
CA VAL A 49 25.36 -1.18 -21.78
C VAL A 49 25.92 -0.58 -20.49
N VAL A 50 26.48 -1.43 -19.64
CA VAL A 50 27.26 -0.95 -18.49
C VAL A 50 28.59 -0.35 -18.99
N GLY A 51 28.83 0.92 -18.68
CA GLY A 51 30.10 1.61 -18.94
C GLY A 51 30.82 1.95 -17.64
N GLU A 52 32.15 2.02 -17.70
CA GLU A 52 32.99 2.55 -16.63
C GLU A 52 33.59 3.89 -17.07
N ILE A 53 33.42 4.94 -16.30
CA ILE A 53 33.97 6.24 -16.56
C ILE A 53 35.49 6.22 -16.21
N VAL A 54 36.35 6.10 -17.23
CA VAL A 54 37.79 6.03 -17.04
C VAL A 54 38.38 7.40 -16.70
N SER A 55 37.85 8.46 -17.31
CA SER A 55 38.26 9.84 -17.00
C SER A 55 37.07 10.80 -17.10
N CYS A 56 37.09 11.82 -16.27
CA CYS A 56 36.08 12.88 -16.24
C CYS A 56 36.80 14.23 -16.05
N GLN A 57 36.63 15.14 -17.00
CA GLN A 57 37.24 16.48 -16.96
C GLN A 57 36.20 17.54 -17.25
N LYS A 58 36.32 18.71 -16.65
CA LYS A 58 35.43 19.84 -16.95
C LYS A 58 35.59 20.26 -18.40
N HIS A 59 34.47 20.61 -19.02
CA HIS A 59 34.49 21.17 -20.40
C HIS A 59 35.11 22.55 -20.39
N ALA A 60 36.02 22.82 -21.37
CA ALA A 60 36.79 24.09 -21.42
C ALA A 60 35.89 25.33 -21.55
N ASP A 61 34.78 25.21 -22.31
CA ASP A 61 33.90 26.33 -22.67
C ASP A 61 32.48 26.21 -22.05
N ALA A 62 32.30 25.35 -21.03
CA ALA A 62 30.96 25.15 -20.42
C ALA A 62 31.05 24.59 -19.00
N ASP A 63 30.86 25.45 -17.99
CA ASP A 63 30.97 25.13 -16.55
C ASP A 63 30.09 23.97 -16.06
N LYS A 64 28.96 23.78 -16.71
CA LYS A 64 27.98 22.73 -16.34
C LYS A 64 28.21 21.38 -17.04
N LEU A 65 29.18 21.32 -17.97
CA LEU A 65 29.46 20.11 -18.74
C LEU A 65 30.78 19.46 -18.31
N SER A 66 30.79 18.15 -18.39
CA SER A 66 32.00 17.32 -18.23
C SER A 66 32.22 16.48 -19.46
N VAL A 67 33.47 16.34 -19.86
CA VAL A 67 33.91 15.46 -20.93
C VAL A 67 34.43 14.18 -20.30
N THR A 68 33.84 13.07 -20.66
CA THR A 68 34.19 11.75 -20.10
C THR A 68 34.74 10.83 -21.17
N LYS A 69 35.67 9.95 -20.78
CA LYS A 69 36.04 8.76 -21.55
C LYS A 69 35.49 7.54 -20.87
N VAL A 70 34.65 6.77 -21.57
CA VAL A 70 33.91 5.66 -21.01
C VAL A 70 34.28 4.35 -21.69
N ASN A 71 34.67 3.38 -20.88
CA ASN A 71 34.89 2.01 -21.32
C ASN A 71 33.53 1.29 -21.32
N VAL A 72 33.10 0.82 -22.47
CA VAL A 72 31.85 0.07 -22.66
C VAL A 72 32.11 -1.40 -23.02
N GLY A 73 33.29 -1.92 -22.75
CA GLY A 73 33.72 -3.27 -23.13
C GLY A 73 34.14 -3.42 -24.59
N ALA A 74 34.26 -2.31 -25.32
CA ALA A 74 34.81 -2.26 -26.67
C ALA A 74 36.30 -1.89 -26.63
N PRO A 75 37.06 -2.16 -27.73
CA PRO A 75 38.50 -1.80 -27.80
C PRO A 75 38.77 -0.31 -27.65
N GLU A 76 37.87 0.54 -28.10
CA GLU A 76 37.99 1.98 -28.04
C GLU A 76 37.08 2.58 -26.97
N LEU A 77 37.60 3.59 -26.27
CA LEU A 77 36.81 4.36 -25.28
C LEU A 77 35.90 5.34 -25.99
N LEU A 78 34.64 5.42 -25.55
CA LEU A 78 33.71 6.43 -26.06
C LEU A 78 33.97 7.79 -25.41
N ASN A 79 33.98 8.86 -26.21
CA ASN A 79 33.89 10.22 -25.69
C ASN A 79 32.44 10.58 -25.48
N ILE A 80 32.06 10.96 -24.24
CA ILE A 80 30.69 11.36 -23.93
C ILE A 80 30.72 12.67 -23.14
N VAL A 81 29.96 13.65 -23.61
CA VAL A 81 29.75 14.91 -22.90
C VAL A 81 28.52 14.74 -22.01
N CYS A 82 28.70 14.96 -20.71
CA CYS A 82 27.66 14.76 -19.69
C CYS A 82 27.40 16.05 -18.91
N GLY A 83 26.13 16.41 -18.71
CA GLY A 83 25.67 17.56 -17.94
C GLY A 83 25.31 17.28 -16.49
N ALA A 84 25.34 16.02 -16.07
CA ALA A 84 24.93 15.64 -14.74
C ALA A 84 25.94 16.09 -13.66
N PRO A 85 25.46 16.61 -12.52
CA PRO A 85 26.34 17.13 -11.47
C PRO A 85 27.12 16.05 -10.72
N ASN A 86 26.61 14.81 -10.73
CA ASN A 86 27.18 13.67 -10.00
C ASN A 86 28.12 12.79 -10.82
N VAL A 87 28.50 13.19 -12.06
CA VAL A 87 29.40 12.42 -12.93
C VAL A 87 30.84 12.51 -12.43
N ALA A 88 31.54 11.36 -12.26
CA ALA A 88 32.89 11.28 -11.81
C ALA A 88 33.63 10.05 -12.39
N ALA A 89 34.98 10.12 -12.46
CA ALA A 89 35.79 8.97 -12.85
C ALA A 89 35.67 7.82 -11.84
N GLY A 90 35.77 6.58 -12.32
CA GLY A 90 35.69 5.36 -11.54
C GLY A 90 34.23 4.85 -11.34
N GLN A 91 33.22 5.60 -11.74
CA GLN A 91 31.82 5.18 -11.63
C GLN A 91 31.47 4.20 -12.74
N LYS A 92 30.63 3.21 -12.39
CA LYS A 92 29.88 2.40 -13.37
C LYS A 92 28.51 3.00 -13.58
N VAL A 93 28.08 3.08 -14.85
CA VAL A 93 26.88 3.81 -15.27
C VAL A 93 26.21 3.11 -16.45
N TRP A 94 24.94 3.37 -16.70
CA TRP A 94 24.30 2.98 -17.95
C TRP A 94 24.70 3.94 -19.09
N VAL A 95 25.15 3.38 -20.19
CA VAL A 95 25.56 4.10 -21.39
C VAL A 95 24.68 3.66 -22.56
N SER A 96 23.96 4.61 -23.12
CA SER A 96 23.26 4.45 -24.38
C SER A 96 24.19 4.78 -25.54
N LYS A 97 24.54 3.76 -26.33
CA LYS A 97 25.39 3.87 -27.52
C LYS A 97 24.62 4.48 -28.69
N ILE A 98 25.34 4.92 -29.72
CA ILE A 98 24.71 5.36 -30.97
C ILE A 98 23.80 4.27 -31.52
N GLY A 99 22.58 4.66 -31.91
CA GLY A 99 21.52 3.76 -32.38
C GLY A 99 20.49 3.41 -31.33
N ALA A 100 20.76 3.62 -30.02
CA ALA A 100 19.77 3.43 -28.99
C ALA A 100 18.57 4.36 -29.20
N VAL A 101 17.36 3.83 -28.91
CA VAL A 101 16.12 4.59 -28.87
C VAL A 101 15.55 4.44 -27.45
N LEU A 102 15.46 5.55 -26.75
CA LEU A 102 14.95 5.59 -25.37
C LEU A 102 13.60 6.30 -25.35
N HIS A 103 12.68 5.73 -24.58
CA HIS A 103 11.43 6.38 -24.21
C HIS A 103 11.54 6.80 -22.76
N THR A 104 11.55 8.11 -22.52
CA THR A 104 11.72 8.67 -21.17
C THR A 104 10.49 8.41 -20.31
N PHE A 105 10.64 8.54 -19.00
CA PHE A 105 9.51 8.46 -18.05
C PHE A 105 8.43 9.51 -18.35
N GLY A 106 8.82 10.69 -18.81
CA GLY A 106 7.92 11.76 -19.27
C GLY A 106 7.23 11.49 -20.62
N GLY A 107 7.52 10.34 -21.29
CA GLY A 107 6.89 9.94 -22.55
C GLY A 107 7.57 10.47 -23.80
N GLU A 108 8.68 11.18 -23.70
CA GLU A 108 9.48 11.64 -24.84
C GLU A 108 10.31 10.48 -25.43
N THR A 109 10.66 10.60 -26.71
CA THR A 109 11.52 9.63 -27.39
C THR A 109 12.85 10.27 -27.76
N ILE A 110 13.94 9.72 -27.19
CA ILE A 110 15.32 10.16 -27.45
C ILE A 110 15.99 9.13 -28.36
N LYS A 111 16.49 9.60 -29.50
CA LYS A 111 17.32 8.78 -30.41
C LYS A 111 18.77 9.18 -30.27
N ILE A 112 19.62 8.26 -29.84
CA ILE A 112 21.04 8.50 -29.60
C ILE A 112 21.79 8.49 -30.95
N LYS A 113 22.43 9.62 -31.23
CA LYS A 113 23.27 9.84 -32.44
C LYS A 113 24.59 10.48 -32.02
N ALA A 114 25.62 10.28 -32.83
CA ALA A 114 26.82 11.08 -32.66
C ALA A 114 26.51 12.56 -32.82
N GLY A 115 26.91 13.37 -31.87
CA GLY A 115 26.62 14.79 -31.87
C GLY A 115 27.80 15.62 -31.42
N LYS A 116 27.85 16.88 -31.84
CA LYS A 116 28.87 17.82 -31.40
C LYS A 116 28.28 18.76 -30.34
N ILE A 117 28.72 18.63 -29.11
CA ILE A 117 28.25 19.42 -27.96
C ILE A 117 29.37 20.43 -27.60
N ARG A 118 29.08 21.71 -27.78
CA ARG A 118 30.05 22.79 -27.54
C ARG A 118 31.46 22.52 -28.14
N GLY A 119 31.48 21.99 -29.35
CA GLY A 119 32.77 21.74 -30.06
C GLY A 119 33.34 20.34 -29.86
N ILE A 120 32.90 19.55 -28.88
CA ILE A 120 33.40 18.19 -28.58
C ILE A 120 32.37 17.15 -29.11
N VAL A 121 32.89 16.11 -29.76
CA VAL A 121 32.05 15.00 -30.26
C VAL A 121 31.65 14.12 -29.08
N SER A 122 30.33 13.87 -28.96
CA SER A 122 29.74 12.90 -28.01
C SER A 122 29.25 11.69 -28.78
N GLU A 123 29.72 10.49 -28.40
CA GLU A 123 29.46 9.22 -29.09
C GLU A 123 28.48 8.33 -28.37
N GLY A 124 27.69 8.92 -27.48
CA GLY A 124 26.67 8.26 -26.67
C GLY A 124 26.12 9.18 -25.61
N MET A 125 25.33 8.61 -24.69
CA MET A 125 24.76 9.30 -23.55
C MET A 125 24.90 8.45 -22.28
N ILE A 126 25.37 9.06 -21.19
CA ILE A 126 25.30 8.47 -19.85
C ILE A 126 23.90 8.79 -19.30
N CYS A 127 23.17 7.80 -18.84
CA CYS A 127 21.73 7.93 -18.60
C CYS A 127 21.36 8.16 -17.14
N ALA A 128 20.36 9.00 -16.92
CA ALA A 128 19.59 9.12 -15.71
C ALA A 128 18.44 8.08 -15.71
N GLU A 129 17.77 7.90 -14.57
CA GLU A 129 16.68 6.94 -14.44
C GLU A 129 15.46 7.32 -15.30
N ASP A 130 15.13 8.60 -15.35
CA ASP A 130 14.01 9.11 -16.16
C ASP A 130 14.26 8.99 -17.66
N GLU A 131 15.51 9.15 -18.11
CA GLU A 131 15.91 8.96 -19.51
C GLU A 131 15.82 7.49 -19.93
N LEU A 132 16.03 6.55 -18.99
CA LEU A 132 15.80 5.12 -19.18
C LEU A 132 14.33 4.71 -19.04
N GLY A 133 13.43 5.64 -18.67
CA GLY A 133 12.03 5.38 -18.44
C GLY A 133 11.75 4.51 -17.22
N LEU A 134 12.66 4.51 -16.22
CA LEU A 134 12.56 3.68 -15.01
C LEU A 134 11.83 4.39 -13.88
N SER A 135 12.08 5.68 -13.69
CA SER A 135 11.48 6.52 -12.67
C SER A 135 11.41 7.98 -13.11
N SER A 136 10.84 8.87 -12.29
CA SER A 136 10.85 10.33 -12.51
C SER A 136 12.13 11.03 -12.03
N GLY A 137 13.12 10.28 -11.51
CA GLY A 137 14.37 10.85 -10.97
C GLY A 137 15.28 11.43 -12.05
N HIS A 138 15.54 12.75 -11.96
CA HIS A 138 16.39 13.51 -12.90
C HIS A 138 17.51 14.29 -12.20
N ASP A 139 17.84 13.95 -10.95
CA ASP A 139 18.85 14.70 -10.17
C ASP A 139 20.30 14.42 -10.60
N GLY A 140 20.50 13.44 -11.49
CA GLY A 140 21.80 13.05 -12.02
C GLY A 140 21.78 11.70 -12.74
N ILE A 141 22.96 11.24 -13.16
CA ILE A 141 23.11 9.93 -13.79
C ILE A 141 22.89 8.80 -12.78
N MET A 142 22.41 7.66 -13.27
CA MET A 142 22.24 6.43 -12.48
C MET A 142 23.61 5.76 -12.26
N ILE A 143 24.09 5.75 -11.01
CA ILE A 143 25.34 5.10 -10.62
C ILE A 143 25.05 3.64 -10.27
N LEU A 144 25.83 2.72 -10.83
CA LEU A 144 25.67 1.29 -10.69
C LEU A 144 26.63 0.70 -9.63
N PRO A 145 26.28 -0.46 -9.04
CA PRO A 145 27.20 -1.20 -8.18
C PRO A 145 28.56 -1.47 -8.85
N SER A 146 29.63 -1.39 -8.07
CA SER A 146 31.01 -1.51 -8.59
C SER A 146 31.37 -2.90 -9.12
N ASP A 147 30.60 -3.92 -8.74
CA ASP A 147 30.78 -5.31 -9.18
C ASP A 147 30.11 -5.63 -10.53
N MET A 148 29.29 -4.72 -11.07
CA MET A 148 28.69 -4.93 -12.39
C MET A 148 29.73 -5.04 -13.49
N LYS A 149 29.53 -5.99 -14.41
CA LYS A 149 30.46 -6.27 -15.50
C LYS A 149 30.35 -5.20 -16.59
N VAL A 150 31.46 -4.52 -16.92
CA VAL A 150 31.53 -3.57 -18.03
C VAL A 150 31.16 -4.26 -19.34
N GLY A 151 30.35 -3.61 -20.17
CA GLY A 151 29.85 -4.14 -21.43
C GLY A 151 28.62 -5.08 -21.27
N ALA A 152 28.14 -5.32 -20.06
CA ALA A 152 26.90 -6.06 -19.86
C ALA A 152 25.70 -5.31 -20.49
N GLU A 153 24.83 -6.05 -21.18
CA GLU A 153 23.73 -5.48 -21.96
C GLU A 153 22.58 -5.03 -21.01
N GLY A 154 22.06 -3.84 -21.23
CA GLY A 154 20.96 -3.27 -20.43
C GLY A 154 19.69 -4.11 -20.42
N LYS A 155 19.36 -4.76 -21.54
CA LYS A 155 18.21 -5.65 -21.67
C LYS A 155 18.19 -6.81 -20.66
N ASP A 156 19.36 -7.25 -20.18
CA ASP A 156 19.49 -8.37 -19.24
C ASP A 156 19.28 -7.93 -17.78
N TYR A 157 19.39 -6.64 -17.49
CA TYR A 157 19.32 -6.07 -16.15
C TYR A 157 18.17 -5.06 -15.96
N LEU A 158 17.82 -4.33 -17.03
CA LEU A 158 16.80 -3.28 -17.00
C LEU A 158 15.42 -3.79 -17.45
N ASN A 159 15.29 -5.07 -17.77
CA ASN A 159 14.01 -5.69 -18.01
C ASN A 159 13.26 -5.73 -16.67
N THR A 160 12.62 -4.61 -16.37
CA THR A 160 11.83 -4.45 -15.16
C THR A 160 10.67 -5.43 -15.22
N GLU A 161 10.53 -6.21 -14.15
CA GLU A 161 9.36 -7.04 -13.94
C GLU A 161 8.11 -6.17 -14.07
N HIS A 162 7.33 -6.40 -15.09
CA HIS A 162 6.08 -5.68 -15.31
C HIS A 162 5.04 -6.10 -14.28
N ASP A 163 4.28 -5.15 -13.79
CA ASP A 163 3.08 -5.41 -13.02
C ASP A 163 1.85 -4.93 -13.78
N THR A 164 0.79 -5.69 -13.74
CA THR A 164 -0.51 -5.26 -14.24
C THR A 164 -1.29 -4.69 -13.06
N VAL A 165 -1.70 -3.47 -13.21
CA VAL A 165 -2.51 -2.74 -12.21
C VAL A 165 -3.93 -2.63 -12.74
N ILE A 166 -4.88 -2.97 -11.88
CA ILE A 166 -6.31 -2.98 -12.17
C ILE A 166 -6.98 -1.92 -11.30
N GLU A 167 -7.72 -1.02 -11.93
CA GLU A 167 -8.57 -0.05 -11.25
C GLU A 167 -9.96 -0.63 -11.08
N ILE A 168 -10.45 -0.69 -9.82
CA ILE A 168 -11.75 -1.26 -9.48
C ILE A 168 -12.66 -0.18 -8.91
N GLY A 169 -13.86 -0.06 -9.45
CA GLY A 169 -14.98 0.68 -8.87
C GLY A 169 -15.61 -0.11 -7.71
N LEU A 170 -15.57 0.45 -6.51
CA LEU A 170 -16.18 -0.16 -5.33
C LEU A 170 -17.45 0.59 -4.93
N THR A 171 -18.57 -0.09 -4.89
CA THR A 171 -19.79 0.42 -4.31
C THR A 171 -19.65 0.65 -2.80
N PRO A 172 -20.44 1.53 -2.17
CA PRO A 172 -20.29 1.87 -0.75
C PRO A 172 -20.42 0.66 0.20
N ASN A 173 -21.17 -0.37 -0.18
CA ASN A 173 -21.39 -1.59 0.60
C ASN A 173 -20.24 -2.61 0.51
N ARG A 174 -19.26 -2.39 -0.35
CA ARG A 174 -18.13 -3.31 -0.57
C ARG A 174 -16.86 -2.86 0.15
N SER A 175 -17.00 -2.46 1.44
CA SER A 175 -15.84 -2.14 2.29
C SER A 175 -14.92 -3.35 2.54
N ASP A 176 -15.45 -4.56 2.51
CA ASP A 176 -14.72 -5.82 2.58
C ASP A 176 -13.66 -5.98 1.47
N ALA A 177 -13.92 -5.41 0.29
CA ALA A 177 -13.02 -5.46 -0.87
C ALA A 177 -12.05 -4.26 -0.97
N MET A 178 -11.95 -3.41 0.06
CA MET A 178 -11.03 -2.26 0.08
C MET A 178 -9.57 -2.61 0.38
N SER A 179 -9.12 -3.78 -0.01
CA SER A 179 -7.75 -4.25 0.20
C SER A 179 -7.40 -5.38 -0.77
N HIS A 180 -6.11 -5.66 -0.93
CA HIS A 180 -5.66 -6.79 -1.75
C HIS A 180 -6.16 -8.13 -1.19
N LEU A 181 -6.13 -8.32 0.14
CA LEU A 181 -6.67 -9.53 0.78
C LEU A 181 -8.18 -9.64 0.61
N GLY A 182 -8.93 -8.52 0.71
CA GLY A 182 -10.37 -8.53 0.51
C GLY A 182 -10.76 -8.91 -0.91
N VAL A 183 -10.08 -8.34 -1.91
CA VAL A 183 -10.26 -8.71 -3.32
C VAL A 183 -9.85 -10.16 -3.56
N ALA A 184 -8.72 -10.60 -3.00
CA ALA A 184 -8.27 -11.99 -3.10
C ALA A 184 -9.28 -12.96 -2.49
N ALA A 185 -9.91 -12.61 -1.36
CA ALA A 185 -10.93 -13.43 -0.72
C ALA A 185 -12.15 -13.66 -1.63
N ASP A 186 -12.62 -12.60 -2.29
CA ASP A 186 -13.73 -12.71 -3.25
C ASP A 186 -13.37 -13.57 -4.47
N VAL A 187 -12.19 -13.33 -5.05
CA VAL A 187 -11.71 -14.14 -6.17
C VAL A 187 -11.52 -15.59 -5.76
N ALA A 188 -10.93 -15.86 -4.60
CA ALA A 188 -10.78 -17.21 -4.05
C ALA A 188 -12.14 -17.89 -3.84
N ALA A 189 -13.14 -17.16 -3.27
CA ALA A 189 -14.48 -17.67 -3.07
C ALA A 189 -15.12 -18.11 -4.40
N ARG A 190 -14.99 -17.30 -5.45
CA ARG A 190 -15.47 -17.66 -6.79
C ARG A 190 -14.76 -18.87 -7.35
N LEU A 191 -13.42 -18.91 -7.25
CA LEU A 191 -12.59 -19.98 -7.82
C LEU A 191 -12.63 -21.27 -7.01
N THR A 192 -13.03 -21.25 -5.75
CA THR A 192 -13.26 -22.48 -4.95
C THR A 192 -14.34 -23.37 -5.56
N LEU A 193 -15.24 -22.79 -6.37
CA LEU A 193 -16.31 -23.53 -7.05
C LEU A 193 -15.88 -24.13 -8.40
N THR A 194 -14.63 -23.89 -8.82
CA THR A 194 -14.05 -24.38 -10.07
C THR A 194 -12.96 -25.42 -9.78
N GLU A 195 -12.55 -26.14 -10.80
CA GLU A 195 -11.42 -27.10 -10.73
C GLU A 195 -10.21 -26.52 -11.48
N PRO A 196 -9.01 -26.42 -10.85
CA PRO A 196 -8.71 -26.70 -9.43
C PRO A 196 -9.16 -25.55 -8.50
N ALA A 197 -9.64 -25.92 -7.32
CA ALA A 197 -10.04 -24.95 -6.30
C ALA A 197 -8.87 -24.10 -5.83
N THR A 198 -9.11 -22.78 -5.73
CA THR A 198 -8.11 -21.83 -5.23
C THR A 198 -8.38 -21.50 -3.77
N LYS A 199 -7.37 -21.61 -2.92
CA LYS A 199 -7.46 -21.21 -1.51
C LYS A 199 -6.81 -19.86 -1.29
N LEU A 200 -7.45 -19.01 -0.50
CA LEU A 200 -6.86 -17.77 -0.03
C LEU A 200 -5.68 -18.06 0.89
N ILE A 201 -4.54 -17.43 0.63
CA ILE A 201 -3.37 -17.42 1.52
C ILE A 201 -3.42 -16.12 2.33
N THR A 202 -3.59 -16.23 3.64
CA THR A 202 -3.53 -15.09 4.55
C THR A 202 -2.18 -15.09 5.26
N PRO A 203 -1.42 -13.98 5.28
CA PRO A 203 -0.16 -13.89 5.99
C PRO A 203 -0.30 -14.27 7.47
N ASP A 204 0.59 -15.14 7.94
CA ASP A 204 0.54 -15.61 9.33
C ASP A 204 1.12 -14.55 10.29
N VAL A 205 0.42 -14.32 11.38
CA VAL A 205 0.83 -13.42 12.47
C VAL A 205 1.00 -14.14 13.81
N SER A 206 0.97 -15.47 13.81
CA SER A 206 1.06 -16.31 15.03
C SER A 206 2.43 -16.20 15.72
N SER A 207 3.46 -15.81 14.98
CA SER A 207 4.81 -15.57 15.50
C SER A 207 4.95 -14.29 16.33
N PHE A 208 3.91 -13.45 16.37
CA PHE A 208 3.92 -12.25 17.22
C PHE A 208 4.04 -12.62 18.68
N LYS A 209 5.02 -12.05 19.35
CA LYS A 209 5.24 -12.20 20.79
C LYS A 209 5.83 -10.91 21.37
N VAL A 210 5.55 -10.64 22.62
CA VAL A 210 6.20 -9.59 23.39
C VAL A 210 7.61 -10.03 23.73
N ASP A 211 8.60 -9.20 23.39
CA ASP A 211 10.02 -9.51 23.63
C ASP A 211 10.45 -9.06 25.05
N ASN A 212 9.90 -7.92 25.52
CA ASN A 212 10.15 -7.37 26.87
C ASN A 212 9.03 -6.39 27.27
N HIS A 213 9.15 -5.77 28.45
CA HIS A 213 8.18 -4.80 29.00
C HIS A 213 8.86 -3.48 29.40
N ASN A 214 9.84 -3.03 28.59
CA ASN A 214 10.63 -1.82 28.87
C ASN A 214 9.83 -0.54 28.67
N LEU A 215 8.77 -0.58 27.85
CA LEU A 215 7.92 0.57 27.55
C LEU A 215 6.50 0.32 28.02
N SER A 216 5.84 1.41 28.38
CA SER A 216 4.41 1.41 28.70
C SER A 216 3.77 2.70 28.23
N ILE A 217 2.52 2.62 27.83
CA ILE A 217 1.70 3.78 27.47
C ILE A 217 0.31 3.58 28.05
N GLU A 218 -0.21 4.62 28.67
CA GLU A 218 -1.61 4.64 29.09
C GLU A 218 -2.48 5.11 27.94
N VAL A 219 -3.54 4.38 27.66
CA VAL A 219 -4.53 4.80 26.66
C VAL A 219 -5.89 4.96 27.33
N VAL A 220 -6.51 6.11 27.13
CA VAL A 220 -7.85 6.43 27.63
C VAL A 220 -8.73 6.79 26.45
N VAL A 221 -9.80 6.02 26.23
CA VAL A 221 -10.83 6.34 25.24
C VAL A 221 -12.00 7.00 25.99
N GLU A 222 -12.22 8.29 25.74
CA GLU A 222 -13.31 9.06 26.35
C GLU A 222 -14.58 9.03 25.52
N ASP A 223 -14.47 8.78 24.21
CA ASP A 223 -15.57 8.75 23.26
C ASP A 223 -15.65 7.40 22.52
N PHE A 224 -16.32 6.44 23.13
CA PHE A 224 -16.55 5.11 22.54
C PHE A 224 -17.53 5.11 21.36
N VAL A 225 -18.27 6.21 21.12
CA VAL A 225 -19.09 6.35 19.91
C VAL A 225 -18.21 6.70 18.71
N GLY A 226 -17.19 7.55 18.93
CA GLY A 226 -16.22 7.94 17.90
C GLY A 226 -15.15 6.87 17.68
N CYS A 227 -14.70 6.21 18.74
CA CYS A 227 -13.68 5.17 18.73
C CYS A 227 -14.15 3.93 19.50
N PRO A 228 -14.93 3.02 18.91
CA PRO A 228 -15.41 1.81 19.57
C PRO A 228 -14.29 0.84 19.98
N ARG A 229 -13.19 0.79 19.24
CA ARG A 229 -12.02 -0.04 19.56
C ARG A 229 -10.73 0.71 19.31
N PHE A 230 -9.80 0.64 20.25
CA PHE A 230 -8.46 1.18 20.13
C PHE A 230 -7.43 0.13 20.54
N SER A 231 -6.51 -0.18 19.63
CA SER A 231 -5.45 -1.15 19.94
C SER A 231 -4.09 -0.53 19.59
N GLY A 232 -3.03 -0.95 20.29
CA GLY A 232 -1.67 -0.49 20.01
C GLY A 232 -0.61 -1.24 20.78
N VAL A 233 0.65 -1.08 20.36
CA VAL A 233 1.83 -1.71 20.96
C VAL A 233 3.03 -0.79 20.90
N CYS A 234 3.86 -0.80 21.93
CA CYS A 234 5.16 -0.11 21.92
C CYS A 234 6.23 -1.00 21.28
N ILE A 235 7.04 -0.41 20.43
CA ILE A 235 8.18 -1.07 19.78
C ILE A 235 9.40 -0.19 20.00
N GLU A 236 10.48 -0.77 20.50
CA GLU A 236 11.77 -0.10 20.73
C GLU A 236 12.85 -0.62 19.79
N ASN A 237 14.00 0.06 19.77
CA ASN A 237 15.16 -0.30 18.93
C ASN A 237 14.85 -0.29 17.42
N VAL A 238 13.91 0.57 16.99
CA VAL A 238 13.67 0.75 15.57
C VAL A 238 14.74 1.64 14.94
N THR A 239 15.10 1.33 13.71
CA THR A 239 15.98 2.16 12.88
C THR A 239 15.17 2.66 11.69
N ILE A 240 14.92 3.97 11.65
CA ILE A 240 14.21 4.58 10.54
C ILE A 240 15.17 4.77 9.37
N GLY A 241 14.80 4.24 8.21
CA GLY A 241 15.61 4.27 7.01
C GLY A 241 14.78 4.04 5.75
N GLU A 242 15.46 3.80 4.64
CA GLU A 242 14.80 3.46 3.38
C GLU A 242 14.06 2.12 3.49
N SER A 243 12.92 2.06 2.81
CA SER A 243 12.15 0.83 2.67
C SER A 243 12.87 -0.17 1.76
N PRO A 244 12.71 -1.48 2.00
CA PRO A 244 13.24 -2.49 1.09
C PRO A 244 12.58 -2.38 -0.29
N GLU A 245 13.30 -2.78 -1.34
CA GLU A 245 12.89 -2.61 -2.73
C GLU A 245 11.54 -3.27 -3.07
N TRP A 246 11.25 -4.43 -2.46
CA TRP A 246 9.96 -5.09 -2.68
C TRP A 246 8.79 -4.21 -2.20
N LEU A 247 8.94 -3.55 -1.04
CA LEU A 247 7.92 -2.69 -0.44
C LEU A 247 7.70 -1.43 -1.29
N LYS A 248 8.79 -0.80 -1.74
CA LYS A 248 8.74 0.34 -2.66
C LYS A 248 8.03 -0.03 -3.98
N LYS A 249 8.32 -1.23 -4.53
CA LYS A 249 7.69 -1.73 -5.76
C LYS A 249 6.18 -1.95 -5.59
N TYR A 250 5.75 -2.55 -4.47
CA TYR A 250 4.32 -2.81 -4.21
C TYR A 250 3.53 -1.51 -4.02
N LEU A 251 4.03 -0.61 -3.18
CA LEU A 251 3.41 0.69 -2.95
C LEU A 251 3.43 1.56 -4.21
N GLY A 252 4.56 1.63 -4.90
CA GLY A 252 4.71 2.37 -6.15
C GLY A 252 3.78 1.89 -7.26
N ALA A 253 3.52 0.58 -7.34
CA ALA A 253 2.58 0.01 -8.32
C ALA A 253 1.16 0.56 -8.16
N ILE A 254 0.74 0.85 -6.94
CA ILE A 254 -0.58 1.43 -6.63
C ILE A 254 -0.57 2.96 -6.45
N GLY A 255 0.55 3.61 -6.82
CA GLY A 255 0.68 5.07 -6.80
C GLY A 255 1.00 5.68 -5.41
N VAL A 256 1.45 4.87 -4.44
CA VAL A 256 1.85 5.34 -3.12
C VAL A 256 3.36 5.57 -3.09
N ASN A 257 3.77 6.80 -2.81
CA ASN A 257 5.17 7.18 -2.71
C ASN A 257 5.79 6.65 -1.41
N SER A 258 7.00 6.11 -1.51
CA SER A 258 7.79 5.68 -0.35
C SER A 258 8.27 6.88 0.46
N ILE A 259 8.24 6.75 1.79
CA ILE A 259 8.67 7.78 2.76
C ILE A 259 9.81 7.23 3.62
N ASN A 260 9.55 6.18 4.37
CA ASN A 260 10.53 5.43 5.17
C ASN A 260 9.94 4.07 5.54
N ASN A 261 10.79 3.16 6.00
CA ASN A 261 10.41 1.78 6.29
C ASN A 261 9.21 1.62 7.23
N VAL A 262 9.07 2.43 8.28
CA VAL A 262 7.96 2.33 9.24
C VAL A 262 6.65 2.86 8.64
N VAL A 263 6.67 4.05 8.03
CA VAL A 263 5.48 4.65 7.40
C VAL A 263 5.02 3.80 6.22
N ASP A 264 5.95 3.29 5.42
CA ASP A 264 5.61 2.47 4.27
C ASP A 264 5.02 1.12 4.69
N ILE A 265 5.48 0.53 5.79
CA ILE A 265 4.85 -0.68 6.37
C ILE A 265 3.42 -0.37 6.80
N THR A 266 3.14 0.77 7.44
CA THR A 266 1.76 1.14 7.80
C THR A 266 0.88 1.32 6.57
N ASN A 267 1.39 1.96 5.52
CA ASN A 267 0.69 2.10 4.23
C ASN A 267 0.50 0.73 3.55
N PHE A 268 1.52 -0.13 3.58
CA PHE A 268 1.43 -1.48 3.02
C PHE A 268 0.30 -2.27 3.69
N VAL A 269 0.25 -2.31 5.02
CA VAL A 269 -0.78 -3.06 5.76
C VAL A 269 -2.17 -2.46 5.53
N LEU A 270 -2.29 -1.14 5.40
CA LEU A 270 -3.54 -0.49 4.99
C LEU A 270 -4.05 -1.07 3.66
N HIS A 271 -3.20 -1.14 2.63
CA HIS A 271 -3.59 -1.64 1.31
C HIS A 271 -3.60 -3.18 1.22
N GLU A 272 -2.89 -3.87 2.13
CA GLU A 272 -2.90 -5.32 2.26
C GLU A 272 -4.23 -5.82 2.81
N CYS A 273 -4.67 -5.32 3.97
CA CYS A 273 -5.81 -5.87 4.71
C CYS A 273 -6.92 -4.85 5.05
N GLY A 274 -6.84 -3.62 4.54
CA GLY A 274 -7.91 -2.63 4.69
C GLY A 274 -7.99 -1.97 6.08
N GLN A 275 -6.91 -2.05 6.88
CA GLN A 275 -6.85 -1.43 8.21
C GLN A 275 -5.79 -0.33 8.25
N PRO A 276 -6.18 0.94 8.36
CA PRO A 276 -5.23 2.03 8.57
C PRO A 276 -4.54 1.91 9.92
N LEU A 277 -3.22 2.19 9.94
CA LEU A 277 -2.40 2.24 11.14
C LEU A 277 -1.70 3.59 11.23
N HIS A 278 -1.25 3.93 12.45
CA HIS A 278 -0.42 5.11 12.67
C HIS A 278 0.74 4.78 13.61
N ALA A 279 1.91 5.36 13.34
CA ALA A 279 3.10 5.21 14.18
C ALA A 279 3.50 6.57 14.76
N TYR A 280 3.45 6.67 16.08
CA TYR A 280 3.90 7.84 16.82
C TYR A 280 5.34 7.65 17.28
N ASP A 281 6.14 8.70 17.28
CA ASP A 281 7.39 8.73 18.04
C ASP A 281 7.06 8.67 19.54
N TYR A 282 7.37 7.55 20.16
CA TYR A 282 7.04 7.31 21.58
C TYR A 282 7.62 8.40 22.50
N ASP A 283 8.82 8.92 22.17
CA ASP A 283 9.49 9.90 23.02
C ASP A 283 8.83 11.27 23.00
N LYS A 284 8.11 11.57 21.93
CA LYS A 284 7.37 12.82 21.78
C LYS A 284 5.99 12.80 22.44
N ILE A 285 5.46 11.63 22.83
CA ILE A 285 4.19 11.52 23.55
C ILE A 285 4.38 12.01 24.98
N SER A 286 3.86 13.19 25.29
CA SER A 286 3.95 13.79 26.63
C SER A 286 3.19 12.96 27.66
N GLY A 287 3.85 12.68 28.80
CA GLY A 287 3.28 11.90 29.89
C GLY A 287 3.06 10.43 29.57
N LYS A 288 3.52 9.93 28.41
CA LYS A 288 3.33 8.55 27.95
C LYS A 288 1.88 8.11 28.06
N LYS A 289 0.98 9.01 27.63
CA LYS A 289 -0.47 8.82 27.68
C LYS A 289 -1.12 9.32 26.41
N LEU A 290 -2.01 8.52 25.86
CA LEU A 290 -2.88 8.88 24.76
C LEU A 290 -4.33 9.01 25.26
N ILE A 291 -5.00 10.06 24.81
CA ILE A 291 -6.40 10.33 25.13
C ILE A 291 -7.14 10.46 23.82
N VAL A 292 -8.09 9.55 23.57
CA VAL A 292 -8.97 9.58 22.40
C VAL A 292 -10.28 10.24 22.79
N GLY A 293 -10.50 11.47 22.34
CA GLY A 293 -11.66 12.25 22.78
C GLY A 293 -11.86 13.50 21.95
N LEU A 294 -12.66 14.41 22.47
CA LEU A 294 -13.03 15.66 21.82
C LEU A 294 -12.29 16.84 22.43
N LEU A 295 -12.02 17.85 21.62
CA LEU A 295 -11.49 19.15 22.06
C LEU A 295 -12.54 20.26 21.86
N ALA A 296 -12.31 21.42 22.46
CA ALA A 296 -13.23 22.55 22.31
C ALA A 296 -13.26 23.06 20.87
N THR A 297 -14.44 23.47 20.41
CA THR A 297 -14.60 24.13 19.10
C THR A 297 -13.67 25.35 18.98
N GLY A 298 -13.02 25.48 17.83
CA GLY A 298 -12.08 26.54 17.55
C GLY A 298 -10.64 26.29 18.04
N THR A 299 -10.38 25.16 18.71
CA THR A 299 -9.01 24.75 19.02
C THR A 299 -8.20 24.64 17.73
N GLU A 300 -7.02 25.24 17.68
CA GLU A 300 -6.12 25.15 16.52
C GLU A 300 -5.35 23.83 16.53
N PHE A 301 -5.29 23.18 15.35
CA PHE A 301 -4.50 21.97 15.11
C PHE A 301 -3.63 22.18 13.86
N THR A 302 -2.31 22.04 14.00
CA THR A 302 -1.37 22.06 12.88
C THR A 302 -1.31 20.68 12.27
N SER A 303 -1.68 20.54 10.99
CA SER A 303 -1.74 19.26 10.29
C SER A 303 -0.51 19.00 9.43
N LEU A 304 -0.24 17.74 9.06
CA LEU A 304 0.76 17.36 8.07
C LEU A 304 0.47 17.91 6.66
N LYS A 305 -0.76 18.38 6.40
CA LYS A 305 -1.12 18.96 5.11
C LYS A 305 -0.33 20.25 4.88
N LYS A 306 0.22 20.41 3.69
CA LYS A 306 0.92 21.62 3.28
C LYS A 306 0.06 22.41 2.28
N ASN A 307 0.17 23.73 2.34
CA ASN A 307 -0.37 24.63 1.32
C ASN A 307 0.60 24.73 0.12
N ASP A 308 0.21 25.50 -0.90
CA ASP A 308 1.02 25.69 -2.11
C ASP A 308 2.38 26.37 -1.84
N SER A 309 2.52 27.06 -0.72
CA SER A 309 3.78 27.67 -0.25
C SER A 309 4.65 26.70 0.56
N GLY A 310 4.22 25.45 0.75
CA GLY A 310 4.94 24.43 1.53
C GLY A 310 4.78 24.54 3.04
N GLU A 311 3.95 25.46 3.55
CA GLU A 311 3.69 25.63 4.96
C GLU A 311 2.61 24.69 5.47
N TYR A 312 2.70 24.23 6.72
CA TYR A 312 1.69 23.39 7.33
C TYR A 312 0.37 24.12 7.54
N VAL A 313 -0.72 23.47 7.11
CA VAL A 313 -2.07 24.02 7.25
C VAL A 313 -2.56 23.86 8.68
N LYS A 314 -3.09 24.94 9.26
CA LYS A 314 -3.76 24.94 10.56
C LYS A 314 -5.27 24.80 10.37
N PHE A 315 -5.86 23.86 11.08
CA PHE A 315 -7.30 23.67 11.15
C PHE A 315 -7.86 24.25 12.44
N LYS A 316 -9.08 24.80 12.37
CA LYS A 316 -9.89 25.08 13.55
C LYS A 316 -10.83 23.91 13.77
N LEU A 317 -10.68 23.22 14.88
CA LEU A 317 -11.45 22.02 15.20
C LEU A 317 -12.92 22.35 15.47
N ASP A 318 -13.80 21.44 15.12
CA ASP A 318 -15.19 21.38 15.55
C ASP A 318 -15.32 20.46 16.77
N ALA A 319 -16.32 20.69 17.62
CA ALA A 319 -16.58 19.84 18.80
C ALA A 319 -16.88 18.38 18.48
N SER A 320 -17.16 18.04 17.22
CA SER A 320 -17.38 16.66 16.74
C SER A 320 -16.12 16.02 16.16
N ASP A 321 -15.01 16.75 16.01
CA ASP A 321 -13.76 16.20 15.50
C ASP A 321 -13.10 15.33 16.56
N LEU A 322 -13.00 14.03 16.27
CA LEU A 322 -12.35 13.09 17.18
C LEU A 322 -10.84 13.28 17.11
N MET A 323 -10.22 13.45 18.26
CA MET A 323 -8.80 13.73 18.39
C MET A 323 -8.10 12.62 19.17
N ILE A 324 -6.84 12.38 18.83
CA ILE A 324 -5.89 11.65 19.65
C ILE A 324 -4.93 12.69 20.22
N CYS A 325 -4.86 12.76 21.55
CA CYS A 325 -4.10 13.76 22.28
C CYS A 325 -3.10 13.11 23.25
N ASP A 326 -2.10 13.88 23.67
CA ASP A 326 -1.20 13.50 24.77
C ASP A 326 -1.83 13.78 26.15
N ALA A 327 -1.07 13.52 27.24
CA ALA A 327 -1.52 13.80 28.62
C ALA A 327 -1.85 15.28 28.88
N LYS A 328 -1.30 16.21 28.11
CA LYS A 328 -1.55 17.66 28.23
C LYS A 328 -2.69 18.13 27.32
N ARG A 329 -3.39 17.23 26.66
CA ARG A 329 -4.41 17.53 25.68
C ARG A 329 -3.87 18.24 24.41
N ASN A 330 -2.58 18.13 24.11
CA ASN A 330 -2.09 18.56 22.79
C ASN A 330 -2.57 17.56 21.74
N GLY A 331 -3.15 18.06 20.66
CA GLY A 331 -3.62 17.21 19.56
C GLY A 331 -2.44 16.62 18.76
N LEU A 332 -2.34 15.30 18.74
CA LEU A 332 -1.35 14.55 17.98
C LEU A 332 -1.87 14.17 16.59
N CYS A 333 -3.18 13.87 16.50
CA CYS A 333 -3.82 13.41 15.28
C CYS A 333 -5.32 13.77 15.31
N ILE A 334 -5.87 14.20 14.18
CA ILE A 334 -7.30 14.06 13.93
C ILE A 334 -7.53 12.58 13.61
N ALA A 335 -8.17 11.87 14.53
CA ALA A 335 -8.28 10.42 14.51
C ALA A 335 -8.71 9.88 13.15
N GLY A 336 -7.93 8.98 12.56
CA GLY A 336 -8.19 8.37 11.27
C GLY A 336 -8.18 9.31 10.05
N VAL A 337 -7.83 10.59 10.22
CA VAL A 337 -7.81 11.58 9.13
C VAL A 337 -6.39 12.06 8.83
N ILE A 338 -5.72 12.71 9.78
CA ILE A 338 -4.38 13.25 9.56
C ILE A 338 -3.64 13.54 10.86
N GLY A 339 -2.36 13.19 10.92
CA GLY A 339 -1.46 13.52 12.02
C GLY A 339 -0.97 14.97 12.02
N ASN A 340 -0.30 15.36 13.10
CA ASN A 340 0.47 16.57 13.14
C ASN A 340 1.92 16.34 12.64
N PRO A 341 2.68 17.38 12.25
CA PRO A 341 4.02 17.23 11.70
C PRO A 341 5.12 16.98 12.75
N TYR A 342 4.80 17.07 14.04
CA TYR A 342 5.81 17.09 15.09
C TYR A 342 5.97 15.73 15.79
N GLU A 343 4.88 14.95 15.88
CA GLU A 343 4.82 13.72 16.69
C GLU A 343 5.01 12.44 15.88
N GLY A 344 5.12 12.55 14.56
CA GLY A 344 5.41 11.43 13.68
C GLY A 344 6.85 10.94 13.79
N VAL A 345 7.10 9.77 13.21
CA VAL A 345 8.46 9.19 13.13
C VAL A 345 9.39 10.06 12.29
N SER A 346 10.64 10.14 12.73
CA SER A 346 11.72 10.91 12.11
C SER A 346 12.98 10.04 12.01
N PRO A 347 14.02 10.45 11.26
CA PRO A 347 15.25 9.66 11.15
C PRO A 347 15.94 9.35 12.49
N THR A 348 15.64 10.10 13.54
CA THR A 348 16.21 9.90 14.90
C THR A 348 15.30 9.10 15.83
N THR A 349 14.11 8.69 15.37
CA THR A 349 13.17 7.91 16.17
C THR A 349 13.69 6.49 16.36
N THR A 350 13.78 6.04 17.62
CA THR A 350 14.19 4.68 18.00
C THR A 350 13.12 3.91 18.74
N ARG A 351 12.05 4.59 19.17
CA ARG A 351 10.91 4.02 19.89
C ARG A 351 9.61 4.53 19.31
N ILE A 352 8.67 3.65 19.03
CA ILE A 352 7.38 4.02 18.48
C ILE A 352 6.23 3.42 19.29
N PHE A 353 5.09 4.08 19.25
CA PHE A 353 3.80 3.48 19.56
C PHE A 353 3.04 3.27 18.25
N LEU A 354 2.75 2.02 17.95
CA LEU A 354 2.00 1.63 16.75
C LEU A 354 0.52 1.47 17.12
N GLU A 355 -0.33 2.23 16.45
CA GLU A 355 -1.79 2.26 16.63
C GLU A 355 -2.49 1.48 15.54
N SER A 356 -3.54 0.74 15.93
CA SER A 356 -4.54 0.16 15.04
C SER A 356 -5.91 0.30 15.70
N ALA A 357 -6.76 1.17 15.18
CA ALA A 357 -8.02 1.50 15.81
C ALA A 357 -9.23 1.31 14.86
N TYR A 358 -10.41 1.20 15.43
CA TYR A 358 -11.67 1.23 14.72
C TYR A 358 -12.43 2.50 15.06
N PHE A 359 -12.67 3.35 14.06
CA PHE A 359 -13.34 4.62 14.21
C PHE A 359 -14.71 4.64 13.53
N ASN A 360 -15.59 5.52 14.02
CA ASN A 360 -16.91 5.73 13.42
C ASN A 360 -16.78 6.41 12.04
N GLY A 361 -17.01 5.65 10.97
CA GLY A 361 -16.82 6.12 9.59
C GLY A 361 -17.67 7.34 9.22
N LYS A 362 -18.92 7.44 9.75
CA LYS A 362 -19.78 8.61 9.51
C LYS A 362 -19.16 9.89 10.09
N ARG A 363 -18.62 9.81 11.31
CA ARG A 363 -17.97 10.96 11.95
C ARG A 363 -16.70 11.35 11.18
N LEU A 364 -15.86 10.38 10.83
CA LEU A 364 -14.65 10.64 10.08
C LEU A 364 -14.91 11.26 8.72
N ARG A 365 -15.95 10.79 8.04
CA ARG A 365 -16.40 11.40 6.78
C ARG A 365 -16.73 12.90 6.96
N GLN A 366 -17.51 13.23 7.98
CA GLN A 366 -17.89 14.63 8.27
C GLN A 366 -16.65 15.50 8.56
N THR A 367 -15.72 14.99 9.37
CA THR A 367 -14.45 15.66 9.70
C THR A 367 -13.56 15.83 8.46
N SER A 368 -13.38 14.77 7.67
CA SER A 368 -12.59 14.77 6.43
C SER A 368 -13.11 15.80 5.42
N PHE A 369 -14.42 15.88 5.24
CA PHE A 369 -15.04 16.90 4.37
C PHE A 369 -14.89 18.33 4.92
N ARG A 370 -15.14 18.52 6.24
CA ARG A 370 -15.01 19.84 6.90
C ARG A 370 -13.62 20.44 6.69
N HIS A 371 -12.58 19.63 6.84
CA HIS A 371 -11.19 20.05 6.70
C HIS A 371 -10.64 19.88 5.27
N ASN A 372 -11.48 19.50 4.31
CA ASN A 372 -11.07 19.21 2.94
C ASN A 372 -9.77 18.35 2.89
N THR A 373 -9.76 17.25 3.67
CA THR A 373 -8.59 16.38 3.84
C THR A 373 -8.99 14.93 3.65
N ARG A 374 -8.75 14.42 2.44
CA ARG A 374 -9.15 13.07 2.02
C ARG A 374 -7.93 12.19 1.85
N THR A 375 -7.36 11.73 2.96
CA THR A 375 -6.29 10.72 2.97
C THR A 375 -6.84 9.33 2.64
N ASP A 376 -5.99 8.38 2.29
CA ASP A 376 -6.42 6.99 2.04
C ASP A 376 -6.95 6.34 3.32
N ALA A 377 -6.35 6.62 4.47
CA ALA A 377 -6.88 6.22 5.77
C ALA A 377 -8.31 6.75 5.99
N ALA A 378 -8.55 8.05 5.74
CA ALA A 378 -9.87 8.65 5.90
C ALA A 378 -10.90 8.03 4.95
N LYS A 379 -10.52 7.75 3.69
CA LYS A 379 -11.39 7.07 2.72
C LYS A 379 -11.75 5.64 3.15
N THR A 380 -10.77 4.92 3.72
CA THR A 380 -10.97 3.55 4.20
C THR A 380 -11.89 3.53 5.41
N PHE A 381 -11.64 4.36 6.42
CA PHE A 381 -12.53 4.47 7.58
C PHE A 381 -13.93 4.95 7.22
N GLU A 382 -14.06 5.91 6.29
CA GLU A 382 -15.35 6.43 5.82
C GLU A 382 -16.26 5.33 5.27
N LYS A 383 -15.69 4.39 4.50
CA LYS A 383 -16.42 3.24 3.94
C LYS A 383 -16.67 2.13 4.96
N GLY A 384 -15.93 2.12 6.06
CA GLY A 384 -16.00 1.13 7.13
C GLY A 384 -14.84 0.15 7.09
N THR A 385 -14.19 -0.01 8.24
CA THR A 385 -13.18 -1.04 8.48
C THR A 385 -13.77 -2.19 9.28
N ASP A 386 -13.07 -3.31 9.37
CA ASP A 386 -13.50 -4.41 10.22
C ASP A 386 -12.98 -4.20 11.66
N PRO A 387 -13.86 -4.06 12.68
CA PRO A 387 -13.42 -3.92 14.08
C PRO A 387 -12.59 -5.11 14.58
N ASN A 388 -12.75 -6.30 14.00
CA ASN A 388 -11.98 -7.49 14.38
C ASN A 388 -10.64 -7.61 13.66
N ASN A 389 -10.41 -6.83 12.60
CA ASN A 389 -9.14 -6.81 11.89
C ASN A 389 -8.04 -5.99 12.60
N THR A 390 -8.38 -5.15 13.59
CA THR A 390 -7.43 -4.25 14.25
C THR A 390 -6.21 -4.98 14.82
N LEU A 391 -6.42 -6.10 15.53
CA LEU A 391 -5.33 -6.88 16.14
C LEU A 391 -4.50 -7.65 15.10
N TYR A 392 -5.13 -8.15 14.05
CA TYR A 392 -4.40 -8.81 12.96
C TYR A 392 -3.46 -7.83 12.27
N ALA A 393 -3.97 -6.67 11.86
CA ALA A 393 -3.19 -5.63 11.20
C ALA A 393 -2.07 -5.08 12.10
N LEU A 394 -2.36 -4.88 13.40
CA LEU A 394 -1.36 -4.46 14.39
C LEU A 394 -0.19 -5.44 14.45
N LYS A 395 -0.50 -6.74 14.61
CA LYS A 395 0.52 -7.80 14.66
C LYS A 395 1.28 -7.92 13.35
N ARG A 396 0.59 -7.82 12.20
CA ARG A 396 1.20 -7.86 10.87
C ARG A 396 2.21 -6.74 10.68
N ALA A 397 1.82 -5.49 10.97
CA ALA A 397 2.72 -4.34 10.88
C ALA A 397 3.88 -4.44 11.87
N ALA A 398 3.63 -4.85 13.10
CA ALA A 398 4.67 -5.03 14.12
C ALA A 398 5.72 -6.07 13.69
N LEU A 399 5.32 -7.19 13.11
CA LEU A 399 6.24 -8.21 12.59
C LEU A 399 7.08 -7.68 11.42
N LEU A 400 6.46 -6.94 10.50
CA LEU A 400 7.19 -6.31 9.39
C LEU A 400 8.17 -5.23 9.88
N ILE A 401 7.78 -4.43 10.88
CA ILE A 401 8.67 -3.45 11.50
C ILE A 401 9.85 -4.16 12.18
N LYS A 402 9.61 -5.27 12.89
CA LYS A 402 10.67 -6.09 13.49
C LYS A 402 11.65 -6.60 12.44
N GLU A 403 11.16 -7.04 11.29
CA GLU A 403 11.98 -7.59 10.21
C GLU A 403 12.77 -6.51 9.46
N TYR A 404 12.13 -5.38 9.12
CA TYR A 404 12.70 -4.37 8.21
C TYR A 404 13.15 -3.06 8.87
N ALA A 405 12.84 -2.86 10.16
CA ALA A 405 13.32 -1.74 10.94
C ALA A 405 14.07 -2.16 12.21
N GLY A 406 14.23 -3.47 12.48
CA GLY A 406 14.99 -4.01 13.61
C GLY A 406 14.31 -3.88 14.97
N GLY A 407 12.99 -3.58 15.03
CA GLY A 407 12.28 -3.33 16.27
C GLY A 407 12.12 -4.56 17.19
N THR A 408 11.93 -4.31 18.49
CA THR A 408 11.55 -5.28 19.50
C THR A 408 10.24 -4.89 20.18
N MET A 409 9.33 -5.86 20.38
CA MET A 409 8.03 -5.61 21.03
C MET A 409 8.26 -5.35 22.52
N ALA A 410 8.06 -4.09 22.95
CA ALA A 410 8.46 -3.59 24.26
C ALA A 410 7.30 -3.38 25.25
N SER A 411 6.07 -3.80 24.88
CA SER A 411 4.91 -3.78 25.76
C SER A 411 3.93 -4.89 25.40
N GLU A 412 3.00 -5.18 26.29
CA GLU A 412 1.77 -5.87 25.91
C GLU A 412 0.96 -5.05 24.91
N ILE A 413 0.10 -5.73 24.14
CA ILE A 413 -0.87 -5.03 23.31
C ILE A 413 -1.93 -4.39 24.21
N VAL A 414 -2.07 -3.08 24.11
CA VAL A 414 -3.25 -2.38 24.63
C VAL A 414 -4.40 -2.66 23.66
N ASP A 415 -5.52 -3.17 24.16
CA ASP A 415 -6.74 -3.38 23.35
C ASP A 415 -7.97 -2.98 24.17
N ILE A 416 -8.58 -1.86 23.82
CA ILE A 416 -9.73 -1.28 24.51
C ILE A 416 -10.95 -1.47 23.62
N TYR A 417 -11.81 -2.43 23.96
CA TYR A 417 -13.02 -2.78 23.19
C TYR A 417 -14.17 -3.15 24.13
N PRO A 418 -14.73 -2.18 24.89
CA PRO A 418 -15.71 -2.46 25.94
C PRO A 418 -17.05 -2.97 25.40
N ASN A 419 -17.45 -2.53 24.21
CA ASN A 419 -18.72 -2.89 23.58
C ASN A 419 -18.44 -3.57 22.23
N ALA A 420 -18.11 -4.86 22.28
CA ALA A 420 -17.77 -5.60 21.07
C ALA A 420 -18.96 -5.62 20.07
N ILE A 421 -18.68 -5.24 18.83
CA ILE A 421 -19.64 -5.32 17.72
C ILE A 421 -19.89 -6.80 17.42
N LYS A 422 -21.14 -7.21 17.57
CA LYS A 422 -21.55 -8.61 17.37
C LYS A 422 -21.77 -8.91 15.90
N SER A 423 -21.24 -10.05 15.45
CA SER A 423 -21.55 -10.63 14.16
C SER A 423 -23.02 -11.05 14.11
N PRO A 424 -23.81 -10.64 13.09
CA PRO A 424 -25.19 -11.10 12.92
C PRO A 424 -25.25 -12.61 12.73
N GLU A 425 -26.27 -13.24 13.35
CA GLU A 425 -26.64 -14.64 13.09
C GLU A 425 -27.90 -14.64 12.27
N ILE A 426 -27.85 -15.26 11.09
CA ILE A 426 -28.94 -15.21 10.10
C ILE A 426 -29.38 -16.62 9.78
N THR A 427 -30.69 -16.85 9.81
CA THR A 427 -31.33 -18.08 9.32
C THR A 427 -31.48 -17.98 7.81
N LEU A 428 -30.86 -18.91 7.07
CA LEU A 428 -30.94 -19.02 5.61
C LEU A 428 -31.81 -20.24 5.26
N ARG A 429 -33.00 -20.00 4.73
CA ARG A 429 -33.95 -21.03 4.26
C ARG A 429 -33.60 -21.40 2.82
N TYR A 430 -33.35 -22.69 2.54
CA TYR A 430 -32.95 -23.14 1.20
C TYR A 430 -34.04 -22.87 0.16
N SER A 431 -35.32 -23.10 0.50
CA SER A 431 -36.44 -22.78 -0.38
C SER A 431 -36.53 -21.29 -0.73
N ARG A 432 -36.12 -20.40 0.19
CA ARG A 432 -36.09 -18.96 -0.08
C ARG A 432 -34.96 -18.57 -1.02
N VAL A 433 -33.82 -19.24 -0.95
CA VAL A 433 -32.74 -19.09 -1.92
C VAL A 433 -33.23 -19.45 -3.32
N ASP A 434 -33.86 -20.64 -3.46
CA ASP A 434 -34.38 -21.11 -4.73
C ASP A 434 -35.45 -20.17 -5.30
N GLU A 435 -36.37 -19.69 -4.46
CA GLU A 435 -37.41 -18.75 -4.87
C GLU A 435 -36.87 -17.41 -5.38
N VAL A 436 -35.88 -16.86 -4.68
CA VAL A 436 -35.33 -15.53 -5.01
C VAL A 436 -34.42 -15.58 -6.23
N ILE A 437 -33.56 -16.61 -6.31
CA ILE A 437 -32.62 -16.76 -7.45
C ILE A 437 -33.36 -17.34 -8.67
N GLY A 438 -34.38 -18.14 -8.48
CA GLY A 438 -35.11 -18.77 -9.58
C GLY A 438 -34.48 -20.08 -10.06
N GLU A 439 -33.57 -20.67 -9.28
CA GLU A 439 -32.88 -21.92 -9.57
C GLU A 439 -32.82 -22.77 -8.30
N GLN A 440 -32.87 -24.10 -8.46
CA GLN A 440 -32.77 -25.04 -7.33
C GLN A 440 -31.29 -25.29 -6.96
N PHE A 441 -30.97 -25.02 -5.71
CA PHE A 441 -29.63 -25.25 -5.16
C PHE A 441 -29.64 -26.52 -4.26
N LYS A 442 -28.62 -27.35 -4.47
CA LYS A 442 -28.32 -28.40 -3.49
C LYS A 442 -27.73 -27.74 -2.23
N PRO A 443 -28.16 -28.13 -1.01
CA PRO A 443 -27.63 -27.58 0.23
C PRO A 443 -26.10 -27.60 0.32
N GLU A 444 -25.46 -28.65 -0.21
CA GLU A 444 -23.99 -28.78 -0.23
C GLU A 444 -23.33 -27.66 -1.04
N ARG A 445 -23.96 -27.22 -2.14
CA ARG A 445 -23.47 -26.10 -2.96
C ARG A 445 -23.58 -24.78 -2.20
N LEU A 446 -24.70 -24.55 -1.51
CA LEU A 446 -24.87 -23.35 -0.67
C LEU A 446 -23.85 -23.31 0.46
N HIS A 447 -23.64 -24.45 1.13
CA HIS A 447 -22.64 -24.56 2.20
C HIS A 447 -21.23 -24.26 1.68
N ALA A 448 -20.85 -24.77 0.52
CA ALA A 448 -19.54 -24.50 -0.08
C ALA A 448 -19.35 -23.01 -0.39
N ILE A 449 -20.38 -22.32 -0.87
CA ILE A 449 -20.36 -20.87 -1.10
C ILE A 449 -20.20 -20.11 0.21
N LEU A 450 -20.99 -20.45 1.24
CA LEU A 450 -20.92 -19.80 2.54
C LEU A 450 -19.57 -19.98 3.22
N ASP A 451 -19.01 -21.19 3.16
CA ASP A 451 -17.66 -21.48 3.67
C ASP A 451 -16.59 -20.69 2.92
N ALA A 452 -16.70 -20.57 1.59
CA ALA A 452 -15.80 -19.76 0.76
C ALA A 452 -15.90 -18.26 1.07
N LEU A 453 -17.09 -17.76 1.42
CA LEU A 453 -17.35 -16.40 1.89
C LEU A 453 -16.95 -16.16 3.35
N GLN A 454 -16.40 -17.17 4.02
CA GLN A 454 -16.04 -17.11 5.44
C GLN A 454 -17.25 -16.82 6.37
N MET A 455 -18.43 -17.28 5.98
CA MET A 455 -19.66 -17.22 6.76
C MET A 455 -19.88 -18.58 7.46
N PRO A 456 -19.35 -18.81 8.67
CA PRO A 456 -19.40 -20.11 9.31
C PRO A 456 -20.85 -20.52 9.60
N ILE A 457 -21.16 -21.79 9.28
CA ILE A 457 -22.46 -22.39 9.53
C ILE A 457 -22.49 -22.89 10.98
N LEU A 458 -23.34 -22.30 11.80
CA LEU A 458 -23.48 -22.63 13.21
C LEU A 458 -24.41 -23.82 13.45
N LEU A 459 -25.47 -23.95 12.62
CA LEU A 459 -26.45 -25.02 12.67
C LEU A 459 -26.83 -25.41 11.25
N ARG A 460 -26.97 -26.71 11.01
CA ARG A 460 -27.43 -27.28 9.72
C ARG A 460 -28.70 -28.09 10.02
N GLU A 461 -29.79 -27.72 9.35
CA GLU A 461 -31.05 -28.43 9.39
C GLU A 461 -31.46 -28.87 7.96
N LYS A 462 -32.54 -29.67 7.86
CA LYS A 462 -33.03 -30.17 6.58
C LYS A 462 -33.41 -29.06 5.59
N ASP A 463 -34.07 -28.01 6.09
CA ASP A 463 -34.70 -26.97 5.27
C ASP A 463 -34.04 -25.60 5.39
N PHE A 464 -33.09 -25.45 6.32
CA PHE A 464 -32.37 -24.19 6.56
C PHE A 464 -31.01 -24.41 7.23
N CYS A 465 -30.17 -23.39 7.23
CA CYS A 465 -29.02 -23.31 8.12
C CYS A 465 -28.99 -21.95 8.87
N ILE A 466 -28.26 -21.90 9.99
CA ILE A 466 -27.96 -20.66 10.69
C ILE A 466 -26.47 -20.35 10.44
N ILE A 467 -26.21 -19.17 9.95
CA ILE A 467 -24.86 -18.69 9.65
C ILE A 467 -24.51 -17.51 10.53
N ARG A 468 -23.21 -17.29 10.73
CA ARG A 468 -22.69 -16.06 11.33
C ARG A 468 -22.01 -15.24 10.24
N VAL A 469 -22.45 -13.98 10.10
CA VAL A 469 -21.85 -13.05 9.13
C VAL A 469 -20.62 -12.39 9.76
N PRO A 470 -19.46 -12.37 9.09
CA PRO A 470 -18.27 -11.71 9.60
C PRO A 470 -18.44 -10.19 9.64
N THR A 471 -17.76 -9.53 10.57
CA THR A 471 -17.89 -8.08 10.83
C THR A 471 -17.35 -7.17 9.72
N ASN A 472 -16.58 -7.71 8.79
CA ASN A 472 -16.15 -7.00 7.58
C ASN A 472 -17.26 -6.83 6.52
N LYS A 473 -18.45 -7.43 6.73
CA LYS A 473 -19.63 -7.30 5.87
C LYS A 473 -20.79 -6.61 6.64
N PRO A 474 -20.65 -5.31 6.97
CA PRO A 474 -21.56 -4.63 7.88
C PRO A 474 -22.99 -4.42 7.36
N ASP A 475 -23.19 -4.54 6.05
CA ASP A 475 -24.50 -4.42 5.38
C ASP A 475 -25.23 -5.75 5.19
N VAL A 476 -24.57 -6.90 5.44
CA VAL A 476 -25.18 -8.22 5.38
C VAL A 476 -25.85 -8.53 6.72
N ILE A 477 -27.09 -8.11 6.87
CA ILE A 477 -27.84 -8.18 8.14
C ILE A 477 -29.16 -8.95 8.04
N ARG A 478 -29.58 -9.34 6.83
CA ARG A 478 -30.82 -10.05 6.55
C ARG A 478 -30.61 -11.25 5.66
N GLU A 479 -31.56 -12.18 5.63
CA GLU A 479 -31.55 -13.36 4.76
C GLU A 479 -31.32 -12.98 3.27
N ILE A 480 -31.98 -11.92 2.80
CA ILE A 480 -31.87 -11.47 1.41
C ILE A 480 -30.45 -10.99 1.06
N ASP A 481 -29.75 -10.37 2.02
CA ASP A 481 -28.39 -9.90 1.80
C ASP A 481 -27.41 -11.10 1.66
N VAL A 482 -27.69 -12.20 2.41
CA VAL A 482 -26.93 -13.46 2.27
C VAL A 482 -27.21 -14.11 0.92
N ILE A 483 -28.47 -14.07 0.44
CA ILE A 483 -28.86 -14.60 -0.87
C ILE A 483 -28.14 -13.82 -2.00
N GLU A 484 -28.01 -12.50 -1.86
CA GLU A 484 -27.21 -11.67 -2.78
C GLU A 484 -25.76 -12.12 -2.82
N GLU A 485 -25.12 -12.34 -1.67
CA GLU A 485 -23.75 -12.82 -1.58
C GLU A 485 -23.57 -14.21 -2.24
N ILE A 486 -24.55 -15.12 -2.05
CA ILE A 486 -24.56 -16.43 -2.70
C ILE A 486 -24.66 -16.26 -4.22
N LEU A 487 -25.57 -15.42 -4.70
CA LEU A 487 -25.80 -15.19 -6.13
C LEU A 487 -24.56 -14.56 -6.80
N ARG A 488 -23.89 -13.64 -6.11
CA ARG A 488 -22.66 -13.00 -6.58
C ARG A 488 -21.55 -14.04 -6.79
N ILE A 489 -21.38 -14.97 -5.85
CA ILE A 489 -20.39 -16.06 -5.99
C ILE A 489 -20.82 -17.11 -7.00
N HIS A 490 -22.11 -17.47 -7.05
CA HIS A 490 -22.65 -18.37 -8.08
C HIS A 490 -22.50 -17.78 -9.49
N GLY A 491 -22.69 -16.48 -9.62
CA GLY A 491 -22.60 -15.68 -10.85
C GLY A 491 -23.96 -15.41 -11.46
N PHE A 492 -24.29 -14.14 -11.61
CA PHE A 492 -25.55 -13.65 -12.20
C PHE A 492 -25.83 -14.23 -13.58
N ASN A 493 -24.78 -14.44 -14.38
CA ASN A 493 -24.88 -14.96 -15.76
C ASN A 493 -25.14 -16.48 -15.81
N ASN A 494 -25.10 -17.18 -14.69
CA ASN A 494 -25.34 -18.63 -14.61
C ASN A 494 -26.79 -18.98 -14.33
N VAL A 495 -27.59 -17.98 -13.99
CA VAL A 495 -29.03 -18.15 -13.73
C VAL A 495 -29.82 -18.21 -15.04
#